data_279e7de28980be8173aaf622fa51ecf2
#
_entry.id   279e7de28980be8173aaf622fa51ecf2
#
_cell.length_a   1.000
_cell.length_b   1.000
_cell.length_c   1.000
_cell.angle_alpha   90.00
_cell.angle_beta   90.00
_cell.angle_gamma   90.00
#
_symmetry.space_group_name_H-M   'P 1'
#
loop_
_entity.id
_entity.type
_entity.pdbx_description
1 polymer ?
#
loop_
_entity_poly.entity_id
_entity_poly.type
_entity_poly.pdbx_seq_one_letter_code
_entity_poly.pdbx_strand_id
1 'polypeptide(L)'
;MQNQNWRCFSKVMAVAAVALLVVSFTTLAVAQGTGEVTRTSSKGVEAAATVAYWTPERLAAAVPMKMARPNTGAVRMAAPAMASGTPHLAGGYSAVTGQMNEDATASPDATVPLDGSYPGPNNTFYLGKPPGVPPYTKFPIKTVGKLFFHDSRTGGNFQCTATVTIGLNTVKNVIWTAGHCVANGGLSYFYDTFLFCPEYNNGNTPVGCWAWNGGAAVFAVWFNNGDLTRDEGVVTLNNTGTVKTVPVGAVTGGLGFAWNWGRDQHWFHFGYPCVNWDCVHIVETAAEHRYDVNIGGAGPNVNSWGSGQTEGSSGSAVQLFHSDAGGYINSNVSFYFSSGPNGNEQGIEIQGPYYDTTVCSALWKPFTHWPGTC
;
A
#
# COMPACT_ATOMS: atom_id res chain seq x y z
N MET A 1 -104.11 -5.46 7.81
CA MET A 1 -103.92 -4.60 8.97
C MET A 1 -102.75 -5.12 9.78
N GLN A 2 -101.60 -4.68 9.52
CA GLN A 2 -100.75 -3.75 10.23
C GLN A 2 -100.37 -4.15 11.65
N ASN A 3 -99.16 -4.41 11.85
CA ASN A 3 -98.36 -3.74 12.89
C ASN A 3 -96.88 -3.88 12.67
N GLN A 4 -96.22 -2.75 12.56
CA GLN A 4 -94.77 -2.58 12.47
C GLN A 4 -94.20 -2.63 13.89
N ASN A 5 -93.15 -3.39 14.07
CA ASN A 5 -92.27 -3.28 15.23
C ASN A 5 -90.87 -2.97 14.80
N TRP A 6 -90.45 -1.76 15.09
CA TRP A 6 -89.13 -1.27 15.00
C TRP A 6 -88.26 -1.88 16.11
N ARG A 7 -87.18 -2.53 15.74
CA ARG A 7 -86.08 -2.87 16.68
C ARG A 7 -84.83 -2.10 16.24
N CYS A 8 -84.41 -1.17 17.10
CA CYS A 8 -83.10 -0.53 17.05
C CYS A 8 -82.04 -1.57 17.31
N PHE A 9 -81.20 -1.76 16.34
CA PHE A 9 -79.90 -2.41 16.57
C PHE A 9 -78.82 -1.34 16.71
N SER A 10 -78.34 -1.17 17.95
CA SER A 10 -77.11 -0.38 18.24
C SER A 10 -75.92 -1.13 17.70
N LYS A 11 -75.24 -0.53 16.73
CA LYS A 11 -73.95 -1.00 16.26
C LYS A 11 -72.88 -0.52 17.21
N VAL A 12 -72.31 -1.44 17.95
CA VAL A 12 -71.05 -1.22 18.69
C VAL A 12 -69.93 -1.26 17.66
N MET A 13 -69.31 -0.13 17.37
CA MET A 13 -68.06 -0.08 16.64
C MET A 13 -66.90 -0.45 17.56
N ALA A 14 -66.32 -1.62 17.35
CA ALA A 14 -65.05 -1.98 17.94
C ALA A 14 -63.95 -1.31 17.12
N VAL A 15 -63.28 -0.29 17.70
CA VAL A 15 -62.10 0.31 17.16
C VAL A 15 -60.93 -0.59 17.54
N ALA A 16 -60.43 -1.37 16.57
CA ALA A 16 -59.20 -2.11 16.72
C ALA A 16 -58.01 -1.15 16.55
N ALA A 17 -57.36 -0.78 17.63
CA ALA A 17 -56.10 -0.04 17.58
C ALA A 17 -55.00 -1.00 17.17
N VAL A 18 -54.55 -0.90 15.90
CA VAL A 18 -53.36 -1.58 15.42
C VAL A 18 -52.15 -0.75 15.90
N ALA A 19 -51.50 -1.18 16.96
CA ALA A 19 -50.22 -0.65 17.38
C ALA A 19 -49.13 -1.11 16.38
N LEU A 20 -48.76 -0.23 15.46
CA LEU A 20 -47.54 -0.44 14.65
C LEU A 20 -46.31 -0.33 15.56
N LEU A 21 -45.73 -1.48 15.91
CA LEU A 21 -44.39 -1.53 16.50
C LEU A 21 -43.39 -1.19 15.39
N VAL A 22 -42.97 0.07 15.33
CA VAL A 22 -41.81 0.46 14.52
C VAL A 22 -40.57 -0.05 15.26
N VAL A 23 -40.10 -1.23 14.88
CA VAL A 23 -38.81 -1.72 15.31
C VAL A 23 -37.76 -0.91 14.52
N SER A 24 -37.26 0.17 15.14
CA SER A 24 -36.12 0.89 14.65
C SER A 24 -34.88 -0.03 14.78
N PHE A 25 -34.50 -0.69 13.69
CA PHE A 25 -33.16 -1.27 13.59
C PHE A 25 -32.18 -0.12 13.54
N THR A 26 -31.65 0.31 14.68
CA THR A 26 -30.41 1.05 14.73
C THR A 26 -29.33 0.06 14.31
N THR A 27 -28.96 0.09 13.04
CA THR A 27 -27.67 -0.47 12.63
C THR A 27 -26.61 0.32 13.41
N LEU A 28 -26.09 -0.29 14.47
CA LEU A 28 -24.83 0.12 15.05
C LEU A 28 -23.80 -0.08 13.92
N ALA A 29 -23.53 0.99 13.16
CA ALA A 29 -22.31 1.09 12.40
C ALA A 29 -21.19 1.06 13.46
N VAL A 30 -20.62 -0.11 13.71
CA VAL A 30 -19.37 -0.23 14.42
C VAL A 30 -18.40 0.52 13.54
N ALA A 31 -18.01 1.73 13.95
CA ALA A 31 -16.91 2.44 13.34
C ALA A 31 -15.70 1.52 13.49
N GLN A 32 -15.31 0.83 12.39
CA GLN A 32 -14.06 0.06 12.37
C GLN A 32 -12.96 1.07 12.67
N GLY A 33 -12.21 0.83 13.74
CA GLY A 33 -11.12 1.70 14.11
C GLY A 33 -10.16 1.83 12.92
N THR A 34 -9.80 3.06 12.56
CA THR A 34 -8.95 3.36 11.39
C THR A 34 -7.59 2.65 11.45
N GLY A 35 -7.19 2.17 12.63
CA GLY A 35 -5.95 1.44 12.89
C GLY A 35 -6.10 -0.08 13.01
N GLU A 36 -7.29 -0.65 12.82
CA GLU A 36 -7.45 -2.09 12.88
C GLU A 36 -6.78 -2.76 11.68
N VAL A 37 -6.04 -3.86 11.95
CA VAL A 37 -5.26 -4.61 10.96
C VAL A 37 -5.75 -6.04 10.89
N THR A 38 -6.09 -6.50 9.70
CA THR A 38 -6.38 -7.90 9.41
C THR A 38 -5.07 -8.62 9.04
N ARG A 39 -4.85 -9.79 9.63
CA ARG A 39 -3.64 -10.58 9.45
C ARG A 39 -3.96 -11.98 8.97
N THR A 40 -3.11 -12.54 8.13
CA THR A 40 -3.07 -13.98 7.89
C THR A 40 -1.82 -14.56 8.53
N SER A 41 -1.92 -15.79 9.02
CA SER A 41 -0.79 -16.60 9.45
C SER A 41 -1.07 -18.04 9.04
N SER A 42 -0.64 -18.41 7.85
CA SER A 42 -0.71 -19.81 7.40
C SER A 42 0.38 -20.60 8.07
N LYS A 43 0.03 -21.33 9.14
CA LYS A 43 0.97 -22.27 9.79
C LYS A 43 1.31 -23.37 8.80
N GLY A 44 2.60 -23.65 8.62
CA GLY A 44 3.07 -24.76 7.78
C GLY A 44 3.20 -24.44 6.29
N VAL A 45 3.24 -23.15 5.90
CA VAL A 45 3.68 -22.80 4.55
C VAL A 45 5.15 -23.20 4.41
N GLU A 46 5.39 -24.23 3.63
CA GLU A 46 6.74 -24.65 3.33
C GLU A 46 7.32 -23.74 2.25
N ALA A 47 8.41 -23.05 2.58
CA ALA A 47 9.14 -22.21 1.63
C ALA A 47 9.49 -22.98 0.35
N ALA A 48 9.87 -24.26 0.49
CA ALA A 48 10.18 -25.14 -0.63
C ALA A 48 8.98 -25.33 -1.57
N ALA A 49 7.76 -25.48 -1.04
CA ALA A 49 6.55 -25.58 -1.87
C ALA A 49 6.26 -24.29 -2.63
N THR A 50 6.42 -23.13 -1.98
CA THR A 50 6.29 -21.82 -2.65
C THR A 50 7.33 -21.65 -3.75
N VAL A 51 8.60 -21.98 -3.48
CA VAL A 51 9.68 -21.90 -4.49
C VAL A 51 9.40 -22.86 -5.65
N ALA A 52 8.97 -24.10 -5.36
CA ALA A 52 8.63 -25.08 -6.39
C ALA A 52 7.40 -24.67 -7.24
N TYR A 53 6.48 -23.94 -6.64
CA TYR A 53 5.33 -23.39 -7.37
C TYR A 53 5.77 -22.37 -8.44
N TRP A 54 6.71 -21.49 -8.14
CA TRP A 54 7.18 -20.43 -9.03
C TRP A 54 8.26 -20.91 -10.00
N THR A 55 7.84 -21.67 -11.02
CA THR A 55 8.75 -22.02 -12.12
C THR A 55 9.08 -20.78 -12.97
N PRO A 56 10.17 -20.81 -13.75
CA PRO A 56 10.50 -19.71 -14.67
C PRO A 56 9.35 -19.30 -15.58
N GLU A 57 8.57 -20.29 -16.06
CA GLU A 57 7.41 -20.06 -16.93
C GLU A 57 6.29 -19.35 -16.20
N ARG A 58 6.02 -19.69 -14.93
CA ARG A 58 5.00 -19.02 -14.12
C ARG A 58 5.42 -17.60 -13.74
N LEU A 59 6.70 -17.40 -13.45
CA LEU A 59 7.24 -16.05 -13.20
C LEU A 59 7.10 -15.17 -14.44
N ALA A 60 7.43 -15.71 -15.62
CA ALA A 60 7.30 -14.99 -16.89
C ALA A 60 5.84 -14.72 -17.29
N ALA A 61 4.92 -15.61 -16.91
CA ALA A 61 3.49 -15.50 -17.22
C ALA A 61 2.68 -14.70 -16.17
N ALA A 62 3.29 -14.33 -15.05
CA ALA A 62 2.61 -13.54 -14.02
C ALA A 62 2.22 -12.16 -14.57
N VAL A 63 0.93 -11.83 -14.45
CA VAL A 63 0.41 -10.56 -14.96
C VAL A 63 0.51 -9.44 -13.89
N PRO A 64 0.68 -8.18 -14.31
CA PRO A 64 0.64 -7.08 -13.35
C PRO A 64 -0.72 -7.03 -12.64
N MET A 65 -0.69 -6.88 -11.31
CA MET A 65 -1.92 -6.63 -10.58
C MET A 65 -2.51 -5.29 -11.04
N LYS A 66 -3.79 -5.30 -11.34
CA LYS A 66 -4.50 -4.09 -11.75
C LYS A 66 -4.61 -3.11 -10.61
N MET A 67 -4.22 -1.88 -10.87
CA MET A 67 -4.48 -0.76 -9.95
C MET A 67 -5.96 -0.38 -9.98
N ALA A 68 -6.48 0.07 -8.85
CA ALA A 68 -7.79 0.69 -8.82
C ALA A 68 -7.81 1.95 -9.70
N ARG A 69 -8.98 2.24 -10.27
CA ARG A 69 -9.20 3.37 -11.22
C ARG A 69 -10.43 4.16 -10.83
N PRO A 70 -10.42 4.85 -9.67
CA PRO A 70 -11.55 5.69 -9.29
C PRO A 70 -11.83 6.74 -10.37
N ASN A 71 -13.11 7.08 -10.53
CA ASN A 71 -13.50 8.20 -11.37
C ASN A 71 -13.37 9.50 -10.58
N THR A 72 -12.69 10.50 -11.12
CA THR A 72 -12.51 11.81 -10.47
C THR A 72 -13.77 12.64 -10.31
N GLY A 73 -14.90 12.24 -10.91
CA GLY A 73 -16.16 13.00 -10.84
C GLY A 73 -16.69 13.27 -9.42
N ALA A 74 -16.18 12.57 -8.41
CA ALA A 74 -16.50 12.78 -7.00
C ALA A 74 -15.30 13.26 -6.16
N VAL A 75 -14.15 13.44 -6.77
CA VAL A 75 -12.89 13.74 -6.08
C VAL A 75 -12.76 15.26 -5.93
N ARG A 76 -12.63 15.70 -4.70
CA ARG A 76 -12.28 17.09 -4.40
C ARG A 76 -10.78 17.19 -4.27
N MET A 77 -10.14 17.95 -5.17
CA MET A 77 -8.80 18.43 -4.92
C MET A 77 -8.82 19.27 -3.66
N ALA A 78 -8.14 18.84 -2.64
CA ALA A 78 -8.00 19.59 -1.39
C ALA A 78 -6.73 20.43 -1.48
N ALA A 79 -6.76 21.60 -0.88
CA ALA A 79 -5.52 22.30 -0.56
C ALA A 79 -4.63 21.38 0.28
N PRO A 80 -3.29 21.46 0.18
CA PRO A 80 -2.39 20.62 0.94
C PRO A 80 -2.80 20.63 2.41
N ALA A 81 -3.18 19.47 2.94
CA ALA A 81 -3.46 19.36 4.35
C ALA A 81 -2.14 19.44 5.10
N MET A 82 -2.08 20.26 6.14
CA MET A 82 -0.96 20.24 7.08
C MET A 82 -0.73 18.82 7.55
N ALA A 83 0.53 18.42 7.65
CA ALA A 83 0.87 17.13 8.22
C ALA A 83 0.24 17.00 9.61
N SER A 84 -0.41 15.87 9.88
CA SER A 84 -1.04 15.61 11.17
C SER A 84 0.00 15.01 12.12
N GLY A 85 0.65 15.84 12.91
CA GLY A 85 1.62 15.40 13.93
C GLY A 85 3.05 15.82 13.61
N THR A 86 3.96 15.45 14.50
CA THR A 86 5.39 15.70 14.35
C THR A 86 5.98 14.72 13.33
N PRO A 87 6.79 15.18 12.36
CA PRO A 87 7.49 14.31 11.43
C PRO A 87 8.48 13.38 12.17
N HIS A 88 8.50 12.13 11.79
CA HIS A 88 9.37 11.10 12.36
C HIS A 88 10.03 10.24 11.28
N LEU A 89 11.23 9.79 11.60
CA LEU A 89 11.99 8.79 10.84
C LEU A 89 12.37 7.64 11.77
N ALA A 90 12.34 6.42 11.29
CA ALA A 90 12.72 5.27 12.09
C ALA A 90 13.31 4.15 11.24
N GLY A 91 14.25 3.41 11.81
CA GLY A 91 14.80 2.22 11.20
C GLY A 91 15.67 2.48 9.97
N GLY A 92 15.82 1.43 9.17
CA GLY A 92 16.66 1.41 7.98
C GLY A 92 18.06 0.86 8.24
N TYR A 93 18.61 0.17 7.24
CA TYR A 93 19.93 -0.46 7.32
C TYR A 93 20.52 -0.60 5.93
N SER A 94 21.71 -0.08 5.72
CA SER A 94 22.48 -0.31 4.51
C SER A 94 23.39 -1.52 4.68
N ALA A 95 23.17 -2.57 3.91
CA ALA A 95 24.06 -3.73 3.90
C ALA A 95 25.47 -3.41 3.35
N VAL A 96 25.62 -2.29 2.63
CA VAL A 96 26.89 -1.86 2.04
C VAL A 96 27.78 -1.18 3.07
N THR A 97 27.22 -0.26 3.85
CA THR A 97 27.98 0.53 4.83
C THR A 97 28.02 -0.12 6.20
N GLY A 98 27.14 -1.09 6.47
CA GLY A 98 26.95 -1.65 7.80
C GLY A 98 26.37 -0.65 8.81
N GLN A 99 26.07 0.55 8.36
CA GLN A 99 25.50 1.59 9.20
C GLN A 99 23.98 1.41 9.29
N MET A 100 23.50 1.53 10.50
CA MET A 100 22.06 1.75 10.75
C MET A 100 21.81 3.25 10.66
N ASN A 101 20.68 3.60 10.07
CA ASN A 101 20.17 4.92 10.26
C ASN A 101 19.79 5.03 11.75
N GLU A 102 20.43 5.91 12.48
CA GLU A 102 19.94 6.26 13.82
C GLU A 102 18.54 6.83 13.67
N ASP A 103 17.69 6.57 14.66
CA ASP A 103 16.34 7.18 14.69
C ASP A 103 16.54 8.70 14.79
N ALA A 104 16.59 9.33 13.63
CA ALA A 104 16.65 10.76 13.58
C ALA A 104 15.25 11.28 13.95
N THR A 105 15.14 11.94 15.08
CA THR A 105 14.09 12.95 15.21
C THR A 105 14.38 13.95 14.10
N ALA A 106 13.52 13.99 13.10
CA ALA A 106 13.67 14.95 12.03
C ALA A 106 13.77 16.34 12.66
N SER A 107 14.91 16.97 12.48
CA SER A 107 14.99 18.38 12.82
C SER A 107 13.93 19.10 11.99
N PRO A 108 13.04 19.87 12.61
CA PRO A 108 12.09 20.70 11.87
C PRO A 108 12.78 21.75 10.99
N ASP A 109 14.11 21.79 11.02
CA ASP A 109 14.94 22.77 10.31
C ASP A 109 15.21 22.41 8.85
N ALA A 110 14.61 21.34 8.34
CA ALA A 110 14.34 21.27 6.92
C ALA A 110 13.18 22.23 6.62
N THR A 111 13.42 23.50 6.77
CA THR A 111 12.57 24.56 6.25
C THR A 111 12.65 24.56 4.74
N VAL A 112 12.05 23.54 4.14
CA VAL A 112 11.45 23.75 2.83
C VAL A 112 10.28 24.67 3.12
N PRO A 113 10.18 25.84 2.48
CA PRO A 113 9.07 26.76 2.71
C PRO A 113 7.76 26.00 2.51
N LEU A 114 6.95 25.96 3.54
CA LEU A 114 5.59 25.42 3.52
C LEU A 114 4.61 26.39 2.82
N ASP A 115 5.09 27.19 1.91
CA ASP A 115 4.19 28.00 1.13
C ASP A 115 3.67 27.17 -0.05
N GLY A 116 2.51 26.62 0.10
CA GLY A 116 1.82 25.77 -0.87
C GLY A 116 1.45 26.47 -2.19
N SER A 117 2.34 27.28 -2.71
CA SER A 117 2.27 27.82 -4.06
C SER A 117 3.14 27.01 -5.01
N TYR A 118 2.82 25.71 -5.15
CA TYR A 118 3.33 25.00 -6.30
C TYR A 118 2.70 25.60 -7.56
N PRO A 119 3.53 26.02 -8.51
CA PRO A 119 3.00 26.52 -9.78
C PRO A 119 2.29 25.37 -10.49
N GLY A 120 1.06 25.54 -10.72
CA GLY A 120 0.10 24.85 -11.55
C GLY A 120 0.49 23.63 -12.40
N PRO A 121 -0.32 23.19 -13.33
CA PRO A 121 -0.40 21.84 -13.89
C PRO A 121 0.82 21.32 -14.68
N ASN A 122 1.94 21.96 -14.61
CA ASN A 122 3.15 21.65 -15.37
C ASN A 122 4.28 21.05 -14.51
N ASN A 123 3.95 20.40 -13.38
CA ASN A 123 4.97 19.74 -12.58
C ASN A 123 5.66 18.68 -13.43
N THR A 124 6.85 18.98 -13.88
CA THR A 124 7.71 18.07 -14.60
C THR A 124 8.19 17.01 -13.63
N PHE A 125 7.72 15.77 -13.81
CA PHE A 125 8.39 14.64 -13.24
C PHE A 125 9.47 14.17 -14.22
N TYR A 126 10.61 13.78 -13.69
CA TYR A 126 11.64 13.13 -14.48
C TYR A 126 11.25 11.67 -14.65
N LEU A 127 10.88 11.27 -15.86
CA LEU A 127 10.91 9.87 -16.24
C LEU A 127 12.36 9.41 -16.10
N GLY A 128 12.63 8.70 -15.01
CA GLY A 128 13.92 8.06 -14.85
C GLY A 128 14.12 7.08 -15.98
N LYS A 129 15.31 7.08 -16.56
CA LYS A 129 15.76 5.97 -17.38
C LYS A 129 15.65 4.69 -16.55
N PRO A 130 15.35 3.53 -17.15
CA PRO A 130 15.66 2.27 -16.51
C PRO A 130 17.08 2.43 -15.95
N PRO A 131 17.32 2.20 -14.65
CA PRO A 131 18.65 2.35 -14.12
C PRO A 131 19.57 1.50 -14.99
N GLY A 132 20.40 2.16 -15.81
CA GLY A 132 21.38 1.45 -16.64
C GLY A 132 22.17 0.57 -15.69
N VAL A 133 22.46 -0.67 -16.11
CA VAL A 133 23.32 -1.55 -15.32
C VAL A 133 24.55 -0.77 -14.88
N PRO A 134 24.82 -0.57 -13.59
CA PRO A 134 24.44 -1.40 -12.44
C PRO A 134 23.79 -0.70 -11.23
N PRO A 135 22.99 0.39 -11.33
CA PRO A 135 22.47 1.03 -10.12
C PRO A 135 21.46 0.18 -9.33
N TYR A 136 20.69 -0.70 -9.99
CA TYR A 136 19.66 -1.51 -9.30
C TYR A 136 20.27 -2.48 -8.25
N THR A 137 21.56 -2.77 -8.33
CA THR A 137 22.29 -3.58 -7.37
C THR A 137 22.90 -2.76 -6.22
N LYS A 138 22.70 -1.44 -6.22
CA LYS A 138 23.20 -0.56 -5.15
C LYS A 138 22.06 -0.18 -4.20
N PHE A 139 22.45 0.00 -2.94
CA PHE A 139 21.52 0.56 -1.93
C PHE A 139 21.22 2.04 -2.29
N PRO A 140 20.00 2.52 -2.12
CA PRO A 140 18.83 1.82 -1.58
C PRO A 140 18.01 1.04 -2.63
N ILE A 141 18.29 1.17 -3.93
CA ILE A 141 17.47 0.58 -5.01
C ILE A 141 17.41 -0.94 -4.92
N LYS A 142 18.49 -1.59 -4.53
CA LYS A 142 18.54 -3.07 -4.37
C LYS A 142 17.58 -3.62 -3.32
N THR A 143 16.99 -2.77 -2.47
CA THR A 143 15.93 -3.18 -1.53
C THR A 143 14.59 -3.41 -2.22
N VAL A 144 14.44 -2.90 -3.44
CA VAL A 144 13.23 -3.03 -4.25
C VAL A 144 13.30 -4.30 -5.08
N GLY A 145 12.17 -4.99 -5.21
CA GLY A 145 12.08 -6.22 -5.98
C GLY A 145 10.68 -6.49 -6.49
N LYS A 146 10.58 -7.50 -7.35
CA LYS A 146 9.29 -8.02 -7.77
C LYS A 146 8.69 -8.89 -6.68
N LEU A 147 7.41 -8.68 -6.44
CA LEU A 147 6.57 -9.53 -5.59
C LEU A 147 5.63 -10.32 -6.48
N PHE A 148 5.82 -11.64 -6.51
CA PHE A 148 4.92 -12.58 -7.17
C PHE A 148 3.98 -13.20 -6.15
N PHE A 149 2.72 -13.42 -6.53
CA PHE A 149 1.73 -14.05 -5.66
C PHE A 149 0.64 -14.75 -6.46
N HIS A 150 -0.04 -15.66 -5.79
CA HIS A 150 -1.13 -16.43 -6.36
C HIS A 150 -2.46 -16.05 -5.74
N ASP A 151 -3.49 -15.96 -6.55
CA ASP A 151 -4.86 -15.86 -6.10
C ASP A 151 -5.52 -17.24 -6.25
N SER A 152 -5.58 -17.99 -5.16
CA SER A 152 -6.14 -19.34 -5.15
C SER A 152 -7.64 -19.38 -5.46
N ARG A 153 -8.36 -18.26 -5.38
CA ARG A 153 -9.78 -18.20 -5.74
C ARG A 153 -10.02 -18.10 -7.24
N THR A 154 -9.14 -17.40 -7.94
CA THR A 154 -9.24 -17.23 -9.39
C THR A 154 -8.28 -18.12 -10.16
N GLY A 155 -7.28 -18.68 -9.49
CA GLY A 155 -6.17 -19.42 -10.10
C GLY A 155 -5.16 -18.53 -10.79
N GLY A 156 -5.26 -17.22 -10.64
CA GLY A 156 -4.38 -16.22 -11.28
C GLY A 156 -3.03 -16.08 -10.62
N ASN A 157 -1.99 -15.86 -11.42
CA ASN A 157 -0.65 -15.51 -10.99
C ASN A 157 -0.39 -14.03 -11.29
N PHE A 158 -0.02 -13.29 -10.28
CA PHE A 158 0.13 -11.84 -10.36
C PHE A 158 1.52 -11.38 -9.93
N GLN A 159 1.85 -10.15 -10.33
CA GLN A 159 3.06 -9.47 -9.89
C GLN A 159 2.78 -8.03 -9.46
N CYS A 160 3.53 -7.60 -8.46
CA CYS A 160 3.61 -6.25 -7.93
C CYS A 160 5.08 -5.88 -7.71
N THR A 161 5.31 -4.71 -7.15
CA THR A 161 6.59 -4.29 -6.59
C THR A 161 6.51 -4.31 -5.07
N ALA A 162 7.60 -4.64 -4.40
CA ALA A 162 7.73 -4.51 -2.96
C ALA A 162 9.12 -4.01 -2.58
N THR A 163 9.28 -3.57 -1.34
CA THR A 163 10.52 -3.01 -0.84
C THR A 163 10.84 -3.61 0.53
N VAL A 164 12.08 -4.02 0.75
CA VAL A 164 12.54 -4.49 2.06
C VAL A 164 12.53 -3.32 3.03
N THR A 165 11.86 -3.50 4.17
CA THR A 165 11.84 -2.53 5.26
C THR A 165 12.37 -3.15 6.55
N ILE A 166 13.10 -2.37 7.32
CA ILE A 166 13.76 -2.84 8.52
C ILE A 166 13.57 -1.82 9.64
N GLY A 167 13.08 -2.30 10.78
CA GLY A 167 13.25 -1.61 12.05
C GLY A 167 14.68 -1.72 12.56
N LEU A 168 14.93 -1.40 13.79
CA LEU A 168 16.27 -1.57 14.37
C LEU A 168 16.59 -3.05 14.61
N ASN A 169 17.69 -3.52 14.05
CA ASN A 169 18.49 -4.73 14.41
C ASN A 169 17.84 -6.12 14.49
N THR A 170 16.52 -6.27 14.47
CA THR A 170 15.91 -7.52 14.91
C THR A 170 15.28 -8.34 13.79
N VAL A 171 14.58 -7.72 12.86
CA VAL A 171 13.82 -8.40 11.81
C VAL A 171 14.24 -7.89 10.45
N LYS A 172 14.84 -8.77 9.64
CA LYS A 172 15.38 -8.45 8.31
C LYS A 172 14.66 -9.17 7.18
N ASN A 173 13.42 -9.58 7.41
CA ASN A 173 12.65 -10.40 6.49
C ASN A 173 11.24 -9.85 6.24
N VAL A 174 11.05 -8.53 6.35
CA VAL A 174 9.79 -7.85 6.10
C VAL A 174 9.88 -7.07 4.81
N ILE A 175 8.86 -7.21 3.96
CA ILE A 175 8.66 -6.37 2.79
C ILE A 175 7.39 -5.56 2.93
N TRP A 176 7.44 -4.35 2.41
CA TRP A 176 6.35 -3.40 2.30
C TRP A 176 5.84 -3.35 0.87
N THR A 177 4.53 -3.29 0.70
CA THR A 177 3.86 -3.22 -0.60
C THR A 177 2.49 -2.55 -0.46
N ALA A 178 1.69 -2.49 -1.52
CA ALA A 178 0.31 -2.04 -1.45
C ALA A 178 -0.61 -3.13 -0.87
N GLY A 179 -1.71 -2.73 -0.26
CA GLY A 179 -2.72 -3.65 0.28
C GLY A 179 -3.32 -4.53 -0.81
N HIS A 180 -3.59 -3.97 -2.00
CA HIS A 180 -4.13 -4.73 -3.14
C HIS A 180 -3.14 -5.74 -3.75
N CYS A 181 -1.86 -5.72 -3.35
CA CYS A 181 -0.89 -6.75 -3.69
C CYS A 181 -0.86 -7.89 -2.65
N VAL A 182 -1.55 -7.74 -1.53
CA VAL A 182 -1.56 -8.69 -0.40
C VAL A 182 -2.92 -9.36 -0.25
N ALA A 183 -3.98 -8.58 -0.41
CA ALA A 183 -5.36 -9.04 -0.22
C ALA A 183 -6.30 -8.35 -1.21
N ASN A 184 -7.36 -9.05 -1.59
CA ASN A 184 -8.42 -8.47 -2.40
C ASN A 184 -9.28 -7.55 -1.52
N GLY A 185 -9.13 -6.24 -1.69
CA GLY A 185 -9.86 -5.22 -0.96
C GLY A 185 -11.36 -5.26 -1.27
N GLY A 186 -12.18 -5.22 -0.22
CA GLY A 186 -13.63 -5.31 -0.33
C GLY A 186 -14.20 -6.72 -0.53
N LEU A 187 -13.37 -7.72 -0.87
CA LEU A 187 -13.78 -9.12 -0.98
C LEU A 187 -13.27 -9.99 0.19
N SER A 188 -12.50 -9.41 1.08
CA SER A 188 -12.09 -9.98 2.37
C SER A 188 -11.36 -11.33 2.26
N TYR A 189 -10.35 -11.43 1.40
CA TYR A 189 -9.45 -12.57 1.37
C TYR A 189 -8.02 -12.18 1.01
N PHE A 190 -7.06 -12.93 1.55
CA PHE A 190 -5.65 -12.79 1.25
C PHE A 190 -5.28 -13.61 0.01
N TYR A 191 -4.30 -13.12 -0.74
CA TYR A 191 -3.55 -13.92 -1.69
C TYR A 191 -2.56 -14.83 -0.95
N ASP A 192 -1.92 -15.71 -1.67
CA ASP A 192 -1.00 -16.70 -1.09
C ASP A 192 0.24 -16.89 -1.99
N THR A 193 1.11 -17.82 -1.56
CA THR A 193 2.27 -18.29 -2.34
C THR A 193 3.19 -17.12 -2.76
N PHE A 194 3.38 -16.13 -1.86
CA PHE A 194 4.22 -14.97 -2.13
C PHE A 194 5.69 -15.34 -2.31
N LEU A 195 6.29 -14.84 -3.39
CA LEU A 195 7.72 -14.93 -3.67
C LEU A 195 8.26 -13.53 -3.99
N PHE A 196 9.23 -13.09 -3.22
CA PHE A 196 9.89 -11.78 -3.42
C PHE A 196 11.28 -11.97 -4.00
N CYS A 197 11.56 -11.29 -5.11
CA CYS A 197 12.83 -11.32 -5.82
C CYS A 197 13.43 -9.91 -5.88
N PRO A 198 14.30 -9.52 -4.93
CA PRO A 198 15.00 -8.25 -5.01
C PRO A 198 16.00 -8.26 -6.18
N GLU A 199 16.38 -7.08 -6.63
CA GLU A 199 17.30 -6.94 -7.77
C GLU A 199 16.86 -7.72 -9.03
N TYR A 200 15.54 -7.96 -9.19
CA TYR A 200 15.03 -8.66 -10.37
C TYR A 200 15.35 -7.87 -11.63
N ASN A 201 15.87 -8.55 -12.65
CA ASN A 201 16.28 -7.91 -13.90
C ASN A 201 16.09 -8.88 -15.07
N ASN A 202 15.01 -8.70 -15.83
CA ASN A 202 14.70 -9.49 -17.03
C ASN A 202 14.84 -11.01 -16.82
N GLY A 203 14.16 -11.53 -15.80
CA GLY A 203 14.22 -12.95 -15.42
C GLY A 203 15.41 -13.34 -14.54
N ASN A 204 16.44 -12.49 -14.46
CA ASN A 204 17.58 -12.76 -13.60
C ASN A 204 17.29 -12.35 -12.15
N THR A 205 17.70 -13.21 -11.23
CA THR A 205 17.57 -13.01 -9.77
C THR A 205 18.95 -13.19 -9.13
N PRO A 206 19.85 -12.22 -9.26
CA PRO A 206 21.27 -12.40 -8.95
C PRO A 206 21.53 -12.77 -7.49
N VAL A 207 20.67 -12.33 -6.57
CA VAL A 207 20.76 -12.65 -5.15
C VAL A 207 19.75 -13.72 -4.71
N GLY A 208 18.92 -14.20 -5.63
CA GLY A 208 17.85 -15.18 -5.39
C GLY A 208 16.52 -14.51 -4.96
N CYS A 209 15.57 -15.35 -4.58
CA CYS A 209 14.24 -14.95 -4.14
C CYS A 209 13.94 -15.52 -2.76
N TRP A 210 13.05 -14.90 -2.03
CA TRP A 210 12.59 -15.33 -0.70
C TRP A 210 11.09 -15.62 -0.74
N ALA A 211 10.74 -16.84 -0.37
CA ALA A 211 9.35 -17.21 -0.18
C ALA A 211 8.81 -16.63 1.15
N TRP A 212 7.52 -16.37 1.21
CA TRP A 212 6.88 -15.95 2.44
C TRP A 212 6.89 -17.06 3.52
N ASN A 213 6.71 -16.67 4.77
CA ASN A 213 6.63 -17.61 5.90
C ASN A 213 5.18 -17.82 6.40
N GLY A 214 4.20 -17.40 5.60
CA GLY A 214 2.79 -17.47 5.93
C GLY A 214 2.20 -16.20 6.57
N GLY A 215 3.03 -15.22 6.91
CA GLY A 215 2.58 -13.97 7.53
C GLY A 215 2.36 -12.85 6.52
N ALA A 216 1.18 -12.22 6.55
CA ALA A 216 0.87 -11.00 5.82
C ALA A 216 -0.21 -10.20 6.54
N ALA A 217 -0.27 -8.89 6.29
CA ALA A 217 -1.29 -8.03 6.88
C ALA A 217 -1.60 -6.82 6.01
N VAL A 218 -2.84 -6.35 6.15
CA VAL A 218 -3.37 -5.11 5.57
C VAL A 218 -4.30 -4.44 6.58
N PHE A 219 -4.65 -3.18 6.37
CA PHE A 219 -5.69 -2.55 7.18
C PHE A 219 -7.05 -3.23 6.97
N ALA A 220 -7.83 -3.35 8.05
CA ALA A 220 -9.16 -3.96 8.01
C ALA A 220 -10.13 -3.19 7.11
N VAL A 221 -10.00 -1.87 7.05
CA VAL A 221 -10.82 -1.03 6.16
C VAL A 221 -10.46 -1.24 4.68
N TRP A 222 -9.20 -1.52 4.36
CA TRP A 222 -8.84 -2.01 3.02
C TRP A 222 -9.45 -3.39 2.77
N PHE A 223 -9.20 -4.33 3.66
CA PHE A 223 -9.63 -5.72 3.53
C PHE A 223 -11.15 -5.87 3.32
N ASN A 224 -11.94 -5.15 4.13
CA ASN A 224 -13.39 -5.26 4.12
C ASN A 224 -14.07 -4.35 3.10
N ASN A 225 -13.52 -3.17 2.82
CA ASN A 225 -14.20 -2.11 2.08
C ASN A 225 -13.46 -1.66 0.81
N GLY A 226 -12.20 -2.06 0.61
CA GLY A 226 -11.37 -1.56 -0.48
C GLY A 226 -10.98 -0.09 -0.33
N ASP A 227 -10.78 0.38 0.91
CA ASP A 227 -10.45 1.77 1.21
C ASP A 227 -9.03 2.13 0.75
N LEU A 228 -8.93 2.86 -0.35
CA LEU A 228 -7.67 3.27 -0.95
C LEU A 228 -6.85 4.24 -0.09
N THR A 229 -7.45 4.87 0.91
CA THR A 229 -6.70 5.70 1.87
C THR A 229 -5.86 4.85 2.84
N ARG A 230 -6.05 3.52 2.82
CA ARG A 230 -5.36 2.51 3.64
C ARG A 230 -4.94 1.29 2.80
N ASP A 231 -4.53 1.54 1.57
CA ASP A 231 -4.01 0.51 0.65
C ASP A 231 -2.51 0.24 0.91
N GLU A 232 -2.19 -0.17 2.12
CA GLU A 232 -0.86 -0.60 2.54
C GLU A 232 -0.86 -2.07 2.95
N GLY A 233 0.26 -2.74 2.69
CA GLY A 233 0.43 -4.13 3.05
C GLY A 233 1.85 -4.51 3.43
N VAL A 234 1.96 -5.53 4.26
CA VAL A 234 3.23 -6.15 4.64
C VAL A 234 3.16 -7.65 4.40
N VAL A 235 4.29 -8.22 4.02
CA VAL A 235 4.50 -9.67 3.94
C VAL A 235 5.79 -10.03 4.67
N THR A 236 5.76 -11.08 5.46
CA THR A 236 6.94 -11.61 6.12
C THR A 236 7.49 -12.80 5.33
N LEU A 237 8.81 -12.83 5.18
CA LEU A 237 9.53 -13.79 4.37
C LEU A 237 10.27 -14.80 5.25
N ASN A 238 10.66 -15.92 4.66
CA ASN A 238 11.56 -16.85 5.31
C ASN A 238 12.95 -16.22 5.52
N ASN A 239 13.67 -16.73 6.50
CA ASN A 239 15.03 -16.27 6.79
C ASN A 239 16.08 -16.79 5.80
N THR A 240 15.67 -17.63 4.86
CA THR A 240 16.54 -18.18 3.80
C THR A 240 15.88 -17.97 2.45
N GLY A 241 16.67 -17.56 1.49
CA GLY A 241 16.26 -17.43 0.09
C GLY A 241 16.69 -18.63 -0.74
N THR A 242 16.42 -18.57 -2.04
CA THR A 242 16.77 -19.64 -2.99
C THR A 242 18.26 -19.76 -3.26
N VAL A 243 19.01 -18.66 -3.06
CA VAL A 243 20.48 -18.60 -3.27
C VAL A 243 21.20 -18.26 -1.98
N LYS A 244 20.64 -17.38 -1.15
CA LYS A 244 21.26 -16.93 0.10
C LYS A 244 20.56 -17.57 1.30
N THR A 245 21.36 -18.06 2.25
CA THR A 245 20.86 -18.71 3.48
C THR A 245 20.70 -17.75 4.66
N VAL A 246 20.45 -16.50 4.37
CA VAL A 246 20.24 -15.41 5.35
C VAL A 246 18.98 -14.61 4.98
N PRO A 247 18.40 -13.85 5.93
CA PRO A 247 17.25 -12.99 5.64
C PRO A 247 17.54 -11.99 4.52
N VAL A 248 16.52 -11.63 3.74
CA VAL A 248 16.66 -10.74 2.60
C VAL A 248 17.35 -9.43 2.94
N GLY A 249 17.00 -8.78 4.03
CA GLY A 249 17.59 -7.53 4.46
C GLY A 249 19.05 -7.63 4.94
N ALA A 250 19.55 -8.83 5.19
CA ALA A 250 21.00 -9.03 5.41
C ALA A 250 21.80 -8.94 4.10
N VAL A 251 21.12 -9.13 2.96
CA VAL A 251 21.71 -9.06 1.61
C VAL A 251 21.51 -7.67 1.01
N THR A 252 20.29 -7.16 1.07
CA THR A 252 19.90 -5.92 0.38
C THR A 252 20.02 -4.67 1.25
N GLY A 253 20.09 -4.80 2.56
CA GLY A 253 19.67 -3.75 3.47
C GLY A 253 18.14 -3.63 3.48
N GLY A 254 17.64 -2.58 4.08
CA GLY A 254 16.22 -2.27 4.09
C GLY A 254 15.98 -0.79 4.40
N LEU A 255 14.91 -0.26 3.87
CA LEU A 255 14.53 1.11 4.11
C LEU A 255 13.93 1.28 5.51
N GLY A 256 14.17 2.43 6.11
CA GLY A 256 13.44 2.90 7.27
C GLY A 256 12.02 3.33 6.90
N PHE A 257 11.34 3.96 7.85
CA PHE A 257 9.96 4.39 7.72
C PHE A 257 9.82 5.86 8.14
N ALA A 258 9.09 6.62 7.35
CA ALA A 258 8.79 8.02 7.59
C ALA A 258 7.28 8.22 7.68
N TRP A 259 6.81 8.92 8.73
CA TRP A 259 5.39 9.22 8.91
C TRP A 259 5.19 10.63 9.45
N ASN A 260 4.00 11.18 9.26
CA ASN A 260 3.63 12.57 9.58
C ASN A 260 4.48 13.63 8.85
N TRP A 261 5.15 13.27 7.77
CA TRP A 261 5.93 14.22 6.99
C TRP A 261 5.02 15.16 6.19
N GLY A 262 5.51 16.39 6.02
CA GLY A 262 4.88 17.35 5.11
C GLY A 262 4.80 16.78 3.69
N ARG A 263 3.80 17.20 2.94
CA ARG A 263 3.56 16.66 1.60
C ARG A 263 4.37 17.37 0.51
N ASP A 264 4.99 18.49 0.81
CA ASP A 264 5.86 19.23 -0.09
C ASP A 264 7.29 18.68 0.01
N GLN A 265 7.48 17.48 -0.52
CA GLN A 265 8.74 16.77 -0.52
C GLN A 265 9.14 16.38 -1.93
N HIS A 266 10.41 16.05 -2.09
CA HIS A 266 10.92 15.38 -3.26
C HIS A 266 10.96 13.87 -3.00
N TRP A 267 10.32 13.08 -3.87
CA TRP A 267 10.21 11.63 -3.72
C TRP A 267 10.86 10.89 -4.88
N PHE A 268 11.25 9.65 -4.59
CA PHE A 268 11.72 8.69 -5.57
C PHE A 268 10.81 7.46 -5.55
N HIS A 269 10.34 7.06 -6.72
CA HIS A 269 9.58 5.84 -6.92
C HIS A 269 10.43 4.85 -7.69
N PHE A 270 10.54 3.62 -7.20
CA PHE A 270 11.25 2.54 -7.89
C PHE A 270 10.32 1.35 -8.04
N GLY A 271 10.02 0.95 -9.27
CA GLY A 271 9.08 -0.13 -9.50
C GLY A 271 9.29 -0.82 -10.84
N TYR A 272 8.44 -1.77 -11.15
CA TYR A 272 8.44 -2.54 -12.39
C TYR A 272 7.18 -2.25 -13.21
N PRO A 273 7.05 -1.06 -13.80
CA PRO A 273 5.87 -0.68 -14.54
C PRO A 273 5.75 -1.49 -15.83
N CYS A 274 4.51 -1.82 -16.21
CA CYS A 274 4.22 -2.68 -17.36
C CYS A 274 3.56 -1.94 -18.53
N VAL A 275 2.95 -0.79 -18.29
CA VAL A 275 2.35 0.03 -19.34
C VAL A 275 3.35 1.11 -19.74
N ASN A 276 3.65 1.20 -21.01
CA ASN A 276 4.73 2.01 -21.58
C ASN A 276 6.15 1.57 -21.19
N TRP A 277 6.29 0.46 -20.47
CA TRP A 277 7.54 -0.16 -20.03
C TRP A 277 7.45 -1.67 -20.21
N ASP A 278 8.55 -2.37 -19.99
CA ASP A 278 8.69 -3.79 -20.31
C ASP A 278 8.34 -4.76 -19.18
N CYS A 279 7.91 -4.26 -18.02
CA CYS A 279 7.61 -5.08 -16.84
C CYS A 279 8.81 -5.77 -16.16
N VAL A 280 9.97 -5.80 -16.77
CA VAL A 280 11.08 -6.68 -16.34
C VAL A 280 12.30 -5.92 -15.84
N HIS A 281 12.34 -4.62 -16.07
CA HIS A 281 13.36 -3.74 -15.52
C HIS A 281 12.79 -2.79 -14.48
N ILE A 282 13.58 -2.50 -13.45
CA ILE A 282 13.21 -1.48 -12.47
C ILE A 282 13.30 -0.10 -13.12
N VAL A 283 12.33 0.74 -12.86
CA VAL A 283 12.25 2.12 -13.35
C VAL A 283 12.23 3.07 -12.18
N GLU A 284 13.09 4.07 -12.22
CA GLU A 284 13.09 5.18 -11.29
C GLU A 284 12.21 6.32 -11.82
N THR A 285 11.45 6.95 -10.94
CA THR A 285 10.80 8.23 -11.19
C THR A 285 11.10 9.14 -10.00
N ALA A 286 11.70 10.30 -10.26
CA ALA A 286 11.78 11.37 -9.28
C ALA A 286 10.55 12.27 -9.44
N ALA A 287 9.86 12.55 -8.34
CA ALA A 287 8.59 13.25 -8.37
C ALA A 287 8.44 14.22 -7.20
N GLU A 288 7.66 15.25 -7.44
CA GLU A 288 7.21 16.17 -6.41
C GLU A 288 5.71 16.01 -6.18
N HIS A 289 5.26 16.40 -5.00
CA HIS A 289 3.85 16.44 -4.67
C HIS A 289 3.09 17.36 -5.65
N ARG A 290 1.94 16.90 -6.06
CA ARG A 290 1.11 17.62 -7.00
C ARG A 290 -0.12 18.24 -6.32
N TYR A 291 -0.86 17.44 -5.61
CA TYR A 291 -2.01 17.83 -4.79
C TYR A 291 -2.45 16.71 -3.87
N ASP A 292 -3.24 17.05 -2.89
CA ASP A 292 -3.92 16.09 -2.03
C ASP A 292 -5.29 15.74 -2.58
N VAL A 293 -5.68 14.49 -2.43
CA VAL A 293 -6.96 14.03 -2.94
C VAL A 293 -7.81 13.47 -1.81
N ASN A 294 -8.98 14.07 -1.63
CA ASN A 294 -9.99 13.51 -0.76
C ASN A 294 -10.88 12.56 -1.56
N ILE A 295 -10.64 11.28 -1.40
CA ILE A 295 -11.45 10.21 -2.04
C ILE A 295 -12.53 9.65 -1.11
N GLY A 296 -12.62 10.20 0.11
CA GLY A 296 -13.45 9.64 1.17
C GLY A 296 -12.89 8.28 1.65
N GLY A 297 -12.66 8.13 2.93
CA GLY A 297 -12.10 6.91 3.49
C GLY A 297 -11.76 7.10 4.96
N ALA A 298 -11.21 6.06 5.59
CA ALA A 298 -10.87 6.05 7.00
C ALA A 298 -9.51 6.71 7.28
N GLY A 299 -8.65 6.78 6.27
CA GLY A 299 -7.34 7.42 6.36
C GLY A 299 -7.37 8.89 5.95
N PRO A 300 -6.23 9.58 6.06
CA PRO A 300 -6.06 10.93 5.54
C PRO A 300 -6.24 11.01 4.02
N ASN A 301 -6.36 12.23 3.49
CA ASN A 301 -6.27 12.46 2.06
C ASN A 301 -5.04 11.79 1.47
N VAL A 302 -5.18 11.20 0.29
CA VAL A 302 -4.05 10.56 -0.40
C VAL A 302 -3.15 11.59 -1.06
N ASN A 303 -1.89 11.23 -1.24
CA ASN A 303 -0.94 12.01 -2.01
C ASN A 303 -1.12 11.74 -3.50
N SER A 304 -0.82 12.75 -4.32
CA SER A 304 -0.71 12.63 -5.77
C SER A 304 0.64 13.17 -6.25
N TRP A 305 1.28 12.43 -7.15
CA TRP A 305 2.57 12.78 -7.74
C TRP A 305 2.54 12.65 -9.25
N GLY A 306 3.30 13.50 -9.94
CA GLY A 306 3.67 13.22 -11.32
C GLY A 306 4.56 11.97 -11.36
N SER A 307 4.21 10.96 -12.14
CA SER A 307 4.97 9.71 -12.15
C SER A 307 4.76 8.91 -13.43
N GLY A 308 5.84 8.30 -13.91
CA GLY A 308 5.80 7.31 -15.01
C GLY A 308 5.49 5.89 -14.53
N GLN A 309 5.24 5.68 -13.23
CA GLN A 309 4.89 4.37 -12.70
C GLN A 309 3.47 3.96 -13.16
N THR A 310 3.30 2.67 -13.44
CA THR A 310 2.05 2.10 -13.98
C THR A 310 1.77 0.75 -13.34
N GLU A 311 0.75 0.02 -13.83
CA GLU A 311 0.47 -1.35 -13.39
C GLU A 311 1.76 -2.18 -13.38
N GLY A 312 1.97 -2.98 -12.34
CA GLY A 312 3.20 -3.72 -12.05
C GLY A 312 4.09 -3.03 -11.02
N SER A 313 4.09 -1.70 -10.95
CA SER A 313 4.77 -0.96 -9.89
C SER A 313 3.94 -0.77 -8.61
N SER A 314 2.73 -1.30 -8.57
CA SER A 314 1.90 -1.39 -7.37
C SER A 314 2.71 -1.81 -6.16
N GLY A 315 2.63 -1.05 -5.05
CA GLY A 315 3.38 -1.33 -3.83
C GLY A 315 4.84 -0.86 -3.84
N SER A 316 5.32 -0.28 -4.94
CA SER A 316 6.60 0.42 -4.97
C SER A 316 6.65 1.45 -3.84
N ALA A 317 7.69 1.42 -3.03
CA ALA A 317 7.88 2.43 -2.01
C ALA A 317 8.10 3.81 -2.63
N VAL A 318 7.38 4.78 -2.10
CA VAL A 318 7.63 6.20 -2.33
C VAL A 318 8.63 6.64 -1.27
N GLN A 319 9.84 6.98 -1.70
CA GLN A 319 10.99 7.13 -0.83
C GLN A 319 11.35 8.58 -0.61
N LEU A 320 11.63 8.93 0.64
CA LEU A 320 12.32 10.16 1.05
C LEU A 320 13.81 9.91 1.25
N PHE A 321 14.62 10.93 1.07
CA PHE A 321 16.06 10.93 1.38
C PHE A 321 16.83 9.78 0.72
N HIS A 322 16.69 9.67 -0.59
CA HIS A 322 17.39 8.67 -1.38
C HIS A 322 18.89 8.95 -1.37
N SER A 323 19.67 8.09 -0.73
CA SER A 323 21.12 8.17 -0.69
C SER A 323 21.75 6.79 -0.49
N ASP A 324 23.06 6.67 -0.75
CA ASP A 324 23.81 5.43 -0.50
C ASP A 324 23.84 5.05 1.01
N ALA A 325 23.60 6.01 1.89
CA ALA A 325 23.60 5.81 3.34
C ALA A 325 22.21 5.48 3.91
N GLY A 326 21.11 5.86 3.23
CA GLY A 326 19.78 5.63 3.76
C GLY A 326 18.66 6.07 2.82
N GLY A 327 17.48 5.65 3.17
CA GLY A 327 16.22 6.03 2.55
C GLY A 327 15.07 5.56 3.42
N TYR A 328 13.94 6.22 3.28
CA TYR A 328 12.76 5.95 4.10
C TYR A 328 11.53 5.80 3.23
N ILE A 329 10.71 4.82 3.54
CA ILE A 329 9.39 4.64 2.93
C ILE A 329 8.44 5.67 3.55
N ASN A 330 7.78 6.48 2.73
CA ASN A 330 6.84 7.51 3.19
C ASN A 330 5.45 7.37 2.56
N SER A 331 5.32 6.53 1.56
CA SER A 331 4.07 6.13 0.91
C SER A 331 4.36 4.90 0.04
N ASN A 332 3.34 4.43 -0.69
CA ASN A 332 3.49 3.42 -1.74
C ASN A 332 2.64 3.77 -2.97
N VAL A 333 3.07 3.31 -4.13
CA VAL A 333 2.29 3.37 -5.36
C VAL A 333 1.04 2.50 -5.20
N SER A 334 -0.15 3.09 -5.36
CA SER A 334 -1.42 2.44 -5.08
C SER A 334 -2.36 2.44 -6.29
N PHE A 335 -2.74 3.59 -6.81
CA PHE A 335 -3.75 3.69 -7.85
C PHE A 335 -3.52 4.91 -8.75
N TYR A 336 -4.36 5.08 -9.77
CA TYR A 336 -4.40 6.29 -10.60
C TYR A 336 -5.84 6.58 -11.02
N PHE A 337 -6.13 7.84 -11.37
CA PHE A 337 -7.46 8.21 -11.85
C PHE A 337 -7.64 7.87 -13.32
N SER A 338 -8.81 7.29 -13.65
CA SER A 338 -9.17 6.97 -15.04
C SER A 338 -9.53 8.21 -15.86
N SER A 339 -9.91 9.29 -15.20
CA SER A 339 -10.34 10.56 -15.81
C SER A 339 -9.97 11.72 -14.90
N GLY A 340 -8.68 12.02 -14.79
CA GLY A 340 -8.18 13.19 -14.07
C GLY A 340 -8.32 14.47 -14.89
N PRO A 341 -7.80 15.59 -14.36
CA PRO A 341 -7.75 16.86 -15.10
C PRO A 341 -7.09 16.74 -16.47
N ASN A 342 -6.24 15.72 -16.66
CA ASN A 342 -5.52 15.45 -17.90
C ASN A 342 -6.02 14.18 -18.64
N GLY A 343 -7.19 13.65 -18.28
CA GLY A 343 -7.73 12.43 -18.85
C GLY A 343 -7.26 11.17 -18.13
N ASN A 344 -6.87 10.12 -18.87
CA ASN A 344 -6.29 8.92 -18.28
C ASN A 344 -4.88 9.23 -17.73
N GLU A 345 -4.71 9.13 -16.41
CA GLU A 345 -3.48 9.53 -15.72
C GLU A 345 -2.42 8.44 -15.62
N GLN A 346 -2.68 7.26 -16.16
CA GLN A 346 -1.70 6.16 -16.14
C GLN A 346 -0.39 6.54 -16.84
N GLY A 347 0.70 6.47 -16.10
CA GLY A 347 2.03 6.85 -16.57
C GLY A 347 2.28 8.36 -16.65
N ILE A 348 1.36 9.16 -16.11
CA ILE A 348 1.48 10.62 -15.97
C ILE A 348 1.42 11.02 -14.50
N GLU A 349 0.54 10.38 -13.77
CA GLU A 349 0.27 10.67 -12.36
C GLU A 349 -0.07 9.38 -11.62
N ILE A 350 0.30 9.32 -10.36
CA ILE A 350 0.04 8.20 -9.47
C ILE A 350 -0.37 8.71 -8.09
N GLN A 351 -1.22 7.95 -7.41
CA GLN A 351 -1.66 8.22 -6.06
C GLN A 351 -1.20 7.14 -5.08
N GLY A 352 -1.05 7.55 -3.82
CA GLY A 352 -0.76 6.65 -2.73
C GLY A 352 -1.21 7.19 -1.37
N PRO A 353 -1.38 6.30 -0.38
CA PRO A 353 -1.84 6.67 0.94
C PRO A 353 -0.84 7.57 1.67
N TYR A 354 -1.34 8.46 2.51
CA TYR A 354 -0.50 9.26 3.40
C TYR A 354 -0.15 8.46 4.65
N TYR A 355 1.13 8.42 4.99
CA TYR A 355 1.60 7.72 6.17
C TYR A 355 1.54 8.60 7.41
N ASP A 356 0.60 8.27 8.28
CA ASP A 356 0.40 8.87 9.59
C ASP A 356 0.87 7.94 10.73
N THR A 357 0.72 8.40 11.95
CA THR A 357 1.00 7.61 13.17
C THR A 357 0.29 6.26 13.17
N THR A 358 -0.91 6.17 12.55
CA THR A 358 -1.67 4.92 12.49
C THR A 358 -0.95 3.88 11.65
N VAL A 359 -0.41 4.26 10.48
CA VAL A 359 0.35 3.33 9.62
C VAL A 359 1.60 2.82 10.32
N CYS A 360 2.33 3.71 11.00
CA CYS A 360 3.49 3.32 11.80
C CYS A 360 3.10 2.33 12.92
N SER A 361 2.13 2.69 13.77
CA SER A 361 1.81 1.96 14.99
C SER A 361 1.08 0.64 14.76
N ALA A 362 0.18 0.61 13.79
CA ALA A 362 -0.68 -0.55 13.54
C ALA A 362 -0.06 -1.56 12.57
N LEU A 363 0.69 -1.09 11.56
CA LEU A 363 1.18 -1.96 10.50
C LEU A 363 2.71 -2.09 10.49
N TRP A 364 3.47 -1.00 10.41
CA TRP A 364 4.93 -1.10 10.26
C TRP A 364 5.65 -1.61 11.51
N LYS A 365 5.44 -0.95 12.66
CA LYS A 365 6.11 -1.28 13.92
C LYS A 365 5.91 -2.73 14.38
N PRO A 366 4.68 -3.30 14.35
CA PRO A 366 4.47 -4.68 14.82
C PRO A 366 5.19 -5.73 13.99
N PHE A 367 5.42 -5.48 12.70
CA PHE A 367 6.08 -6.43 11.80
C PHE A 367 7.60 -6.27 11.78
N THR A 368 8.10 -5.07 11.95
CA THR A 368 9.54 -4.80 12.00
C THR A 368 10.11 -4.92 13.41
N HIS A 369 9.27 -5.07 14.42
CA HIS A 369 9.63 -5.11 15.85
C HIS A 369 10.45 -3.88 16.28
N TRP A 370 10.20 -2.73 15.62
CA TRP A 370 10.86 -1.49 16.00
C TRP A 370 10.48 -1.09 17.44
N PRO A 371 11.47 -0.80 18.33
CA PRO A 371 11.20 -0.56 19.73
C PRO A 371 10.69 0.85 20.06
N GLY A 372 10.87 1.81 19.14
CA GLY A 372 10.50 3.20 19.39
C GLY A 372 8.99 3.45 19.43
N THR A 373 8.62 4.72 19.53
CA THR A 373 7.21 5.15 19.62
C THR A 373 6.79 5.81 18.31
N CYS A 374 5.69 5.34 17.74
CA CYS A 374 5.03 6.06 16.67
C CYS A 374 4.27 7.29 17.27
#